data_c32f25011ef32a946e38230e78fe84b4
#
_entry.id   c32f25011ef32a946e38230e78fe84b4
#
_cell.length_a   1.000
_cell.length_b   1.000
_cell.length_c   1.000
_cell.angle_alpha   90.00
_cell.angle_beta   90.00
_cell.angle_gamma   90.00
#
_symmetry.space_group_name_H-M   'P 1'
#
loop_
_entity.id
_entity.type
_entity.pdbx_description
1 polymer ?
#
loop_
_entity_poly.entity_id
_entity_poly.type
_entity_poly.pdbx_seq_one_letter_code
_entity_poly.pdbx_strand_id
1 'polypeptide(L)'
;MLIIYIKMQFRIQSFPPIISKKSKILILGSIPGTKSLEKKEYYAHPQNHFWKLLFCMFREEFSADYQDRLKLLEKYNIALWDTIESCEREGSQDVKIKNETANQIPDLLEKHSNIKAVFCNGQKSYKNLVKLLGSDFHLPIILLPSTSPLHTISFDKKLEDWKKILEYLS
;
A
#
# COMPACT_ATOMS: atom_id res chain seq x y z
N MET A 1 37.94 -7.31 27.42
CA MET A 1 36.68 -6.51 27.51
C MET A 1 35.91 -6.75 26.24
N LEU A 2 34.88 -7.59 26.32
CA LEU A 2 34.06 -7.98 25.18
C LEU A 2 33.00 -6.87 24.97
N ILE A 3 33.15 -6.04 23.95
CA ILE A 3 32.15 -5.06 23.59
C ILE A 3 31.06 -5.85 22.87
N ILE A 4 29.98 -6.17 23.58
CA ILE A 4 28.77 -6.71 22.98
C ILE A 4 28.10 -5.55 22.24
N TYR A 5 28.29 -5.50 20.93
CA TYR A 5 27.44 -4.68 20.05
C TYR A 5 26.05 -5.27 20.10
N ILE A 6 25.19 -4.75 20.96
CA ILE A 6 23.75 -4.97 20.86
C ILE A 6 23.34 -4.23 19.59
N LYS A 7 23.21 -4.97 18.50
CA LYS A 7 22.54 -4.51 17.29
C LYS A 7 21.09 -4.25 17.68
N MET A 8 20.75 -3.01 18.04
CA MET A 8 19.36 -2.62 18.22
C MET A 8 18.69 -2.83 16.87
N GLN A 9 18.00 -3.94 16.70
CA GLN A 9 17.16 -4.21 15.56
C GLN A 9 15.93 -3.31 15.68
N PHE A 10 15.93 -2.21 14.92
CA PHE A 10 14.78 -1.31 14.86
C PHE A 10 13.66 -2.00 14.09
N ARG A 11 12.57 -2.28 14.79
CA ARG A 11 11.35 -2.77 14.19
C ARG A 11 10.61 -1.63 13.51
N ILE A 12 10.33 -1.79 12.23
CA ILE A 12 9.53 -0.84 11.44
C ILE A 12 8.05 -1.14 11.69
N GLN A 13 7.25 -0.09 11.83
CA GLN A 13 5.79 -0.18 11.94
C GLN A 13 5.13 0.53 10.77
N SER A 14 4.04 -0.04 10.26
CA SER A 14 3.18 0.59 9.27
C SER A 14 2.34 1.70 9.89
N PHE A 15 1.74 2.53 9.01
CA PHE A 15 0.82 3.58 9.43
C PHE A 15 -0.59 3.03 9.69
N PRO A 16 -1.43 3.78 10.40
CA PRO A 16 -2.86 3.49 10.45
C PRO A 16 -3.48 3.49 9.04
N PRO A 17 -4.56 2.72 8.81
CA PRO A 17 -5.24 2.75 7.52
C PRO A 17 -5.88 4.11 7.25
N ILE A 18 -5.87 4.53 6.00
CA ILE A 18 -6.69 5.62 5.50
C ILE A 18 -7.97 4.98 4.97
N ILE A 19 -9.07 5.17 5.68
CA ILE A 19 -10.34 4.50 5.37
C ILE A 19 -11.52 5.29 5.89
N SER A 20 -12.64 5.21 5.19
CA SER A 20 -13.93 5.77 5.62
C SER A 20 -15.06 4.76 5.41
N LYS A 21 -16.23 5.05 5.97
CA LYS A 21 -17.44 4.25 5.72
C LYS A 21 -17.88 4.24 4.25
N LYS A 22 -17.41 5.20 3.47
CA LYS A 22 -17.72 5.33 2.03
C LYS A 22 -16.72 4.59 1.14
N SER A 23 -15.62 4.08 1.69
CA SER A 23 -14.57 3.42 0.91
C SER A 23 -15.13 2.23 0.14
N LYS A 24 -14.88 2.19 -1.17
CA LYS A 24 -15.36 1.17 -2.11
C LYS A 24 -14.30 0.14 -2.47
N ILE A 25 -13.05 0.53 -2.40
CA ILE A 25 -11.89 -0.35 -2.64
C ILE A 25 -10.84 -0.13 -1.57
N LEU A 26 -10.01 -1.16 -1.35
CA LEU A 26 -8.82 -1.10 -0.51
C LEU A 26 -7.59 -1.35 -1.36
N ILE A 27 -6.62 -0.44 -1.31
CA ILE A 27 -5.30 -0.65 -1.91
C ILE A 27 -4.31 -0.99 -0.79
N LEU A 28 -3.56 -2.06 -0.96
CA LEU A 28 -2.59 -2.56 0.01
C LEU A 28 -1.16 -2.51 -0.54
N GLY A 29 -0.28 -1.85 0.21
CA GLY A 29 1.16 -2.01 0.08
C GLY A 29 1.71 -3.13 0.96
N SER A 30 3.02 -3.27 1.00
CA SER A 30 3.72 -4.17 1.94
C SER A 30 3.93 -3.52 3.30
N ILE A 31 4.81 -2.54 3.36
CA ILE A 31 5.14 -1.71 4.53
C ILE A 31 5.82 -0.42 4.05
N PRO A 32 5.71 0.72 4.77
CA PRO A 32 6.31 1.98 4.33
C PRO A 32 7.82 1.89 4.07
N GLY A 33 8.28 2.50 2.99
CA GLY A 33 9.70 2.69 2.72
C GLY A 33 10.33 3.77 3.61
N THR A 34 11.66 3.92 3.53
CA THR A 34 12.42 4.85 4.37
C THR A 34 11.91 6.30 4.27
N LYS A 35 11.68 6.80 3.04
CA LYS A 35 11.15 8.16 2.84
C LYS A 35 9.74 8.35 3.41
N SER A 36 8.90 7.33 3.33
CA SER A 36 7.57 7.36 3.91
C SER A 36 7.63 7.42 5.44
N LEU A 37 8.52 6.65 6.06
CA LEU A 37 8.73 6.68 7.51
C LEU A 37 9.25 8.03 7.99
N GLU A 38 10.21 8.63 7.26
CA GLU A 38 10.76 9.96 7.57
C GLU A 38 9.69 11.05 7.56
N LYS A 39 8.82 11.04 6.53
CA LYS A 39 7.78 12.05 6.33
C LYS A 39 6.47 11.72 7.01
N LYS A 40 6.27 10.50 7.48
CA LYS A 40 4.99 9.95 7.96
C LYS A 40 3.88 10.07 6.91
N GLU A 41 4.20 9.76 5.68
CA GLU A 41 3.31 9.85 4.52
C GLU A 41 3.37 8.56 3.68
N TYR A 42 2.22 8.07 3.23
CA TYR A 42 2.19 6.96 2.28
C TYR A 42 2.82 7.35 0.95
N TYR A 43 3.68 6.46 0.42
CA TYR A 43 4.31 6.62 -0.89
C TYR A 43 5.04 7.96 -1.08
N ALA A 44 5.81 8.37 -0.06
CA ALA A 44 6.49 9.67 -0.05
C ALA A 44 7.73 9.77 -0.94
N HIS A 45 8.29 8.65 -1.42
CA HIS A 45 9.47 8.69 -2.28
C HIS A 45 9.14 9.43 -3.58
N PRO A 46 9.95 10.44 -4.00
CA PRO A 46 9.63 11.29 -5.17
C PRO A 46 9.46 10.52 -6.48
N GLN A 47 10.17 9.41 -6.65
CA GLN A 47 10.11 8.56 -7.83
C GLN A 47 9.05 7.45 -7.72
N ASN A 48 8.32 7.33 -6.60
CA ASN A 48 7.22 6.40 -6.51
C ASN A 48 6.06 6.88 -7.38
N HIS A 49 5.53 6.02 -8.22
CA HIS A 49 4.49 6.38 -9.17
C HIS A 49 3.08 6.42 -8.57
N PHE A 50 2.86 5.98 -7.33
CA PHE A 50 1.53 5.81 -6.74
C PHE A 50 0.63 7.04 -6.90
N TRP A 51 1.05 8.17 -6.37
CA TRP A 51 0.25 9.40 -6.43
C TRP A 51 0.08 9.90 -7.86
N LYS A 52 1.14 9.88 -8.66
CA LYS A 52 1.07 10.29 -10.08
C LYS A 52 0.09 9.44 -10.87
N LEU A 53 0.04 8.12 -10.60
CA LEU A 53 -0.93 7.22 -11.24
C LEU A 53 -2.37 7.59 -10.87
N LEU A 54 -2.66 7.82 -9.58
CA LEU A 54 -4.00 8.17 -9.13
C LEU A 54 -4.46 9.50 -9.72
N PHE A 55 -3.66 10.57 -9.61
CA PHE A 55 -4.01 11.86 -10.19
C PHE A 55 -4.26 11.77 -11.71
N CYS A 56 -3.39 11.07 -12.42
CA CYS A 56 -3.53 10.86 -13.86
C CYS A 56 -4.81 10.08 -14.22
N MET A 57 -5.09 9.00 -13.51
CA MET A 57 -6.25 8.14 -13.72
C MET A 57 -7.57 8.90 -13.57
N PHE A 58 -7.64 9.78 -12.57
CA PHE A 58 -8.82 10.60 -12.30
C PHE A 58 -8.85 11.93 -13.03
N ARG A 59 -7.84 12.21 -13.88
CA ARG A 59 -7.71 13.48 -14.62
C ARG A 59 -7.68 14.71 -13.71
N GLU A 60 -7.07 14.57 -12.56
CA GLU A 60 -6.86 15.65 -11.60
C GLU A 60 -5.46 16.26 -11.79
N GLU A 61 -5.34 17.54 -11.47
CA GLU A 61 -4.04 18.21 -11.47
C GLU A 61 -3.16 17.68 -10.34
N PHE A 62 -1.94 17.26 -10.67
CA PHE A 62 -1.04 16.65 -9.69
C PHE A 62 -0.65 17.63 -8.59
N SER A 63 -0.79 17.20 -7.35
CA SER A 63 -0.32 17.93 -6.16
C SER A 63 0.78 17.16 -5.42
N ALA A 64 1.80 17.89 -4.99
CA ALA A 64 2.82 17.38 -4.09
C ALA A 64 2.40 17.49 -2.61
N ASP A 65 1.37 18.26 -2.31
CA ASP A 65 0.85 18.43 -0.95
C ASP A 65 0.14 17.14 -0.48
N TYR A 66 0.51 16.65 0.70
CA TYR A 66 -0.01 15.40 1.22
C TYR A 66 -1.50 15.49 1.59
N GLN A 67 -1.98 16.65 2.04
CA GLN A 67 -3.39 16.84 2.35
C GLN A 67 -4.26 16.76 1.09
N ASP A 68 -3.78 17.28 -0.04
CA ASP A 68 -4.50 17.13 -1.32
C ASP A 68 -4.52 15.68 -1.80
N ARG A 69 -3.46 14.93 -1.55
CA ARG A 69 -3.40 13.50 -1.81
C ARG A 69 -4.42 12.72 -0.98
N LEU A 70 -4.57 13.05 0.31
CA LEU A 70 -5.59 12.45 1.18
C LEU A 70 -7.01 12.80 0.73
N LYS A 71 -7.25 14.06 0.33
CA LYS A 71 -8.55 14.49 -0.25
C LYS A 71 -8.88 13.74 -1.54
N LEU A 72 -7.87 13.40 -2.36
CA LEU A 72 -8.09 12.59 -3.56
C LEU A 72 -8.63 11.20 -3.19
N LEU A 73 -8.04 10.52 -2.21
CA LEU A 73 -8.53 9.22 -1.74
C LEU A 73 -9.96 9.31 -1.21
N GLU A 74 -10.27 10.34 -0.43
CA GLU A 74 -11.62 10.59 0.09
C GLU A 74 -12.62 10.84 -1.04
N LYS A 75 -12.29 11.72 -1.99
CA LYS A 75 -13.13 12.08 -3.15
C LYS A 75 -13.53 10.85 -3.96
N TYR A 76 -12.62 9.92 -4.14
CA TYR A 76 -12.84 8.71 -4.95
C TYR A 76 -13.14 7.45 -4.14
N ASN A 77 -13.37 7.58 -2.82
CA ASN A 77 -13.73 6.47 -1.93
C ASN A 77 -12.71 5.33 -1.93
N ILE A 78 -11.43 5.68 -1.91
CA ILE A 78 -10.31 4.73 -1.90
C ILE A 78 -9.76 4.62 -0.48
N ALA A 79 -9.70 3.40 0.05
CA ALA A 79 -8.97 3.09 1.27
C ALA A 79 -7.53 2.66 0.95
N LEU A 80 -6.62 2.93 1.88
CA LEU A 80 -5.20 2.64 1.75
C LEU A 80 -4.64 2.09 3.04
N TRP A 81 -3.89 0.99 2.96
CA TRP A 81 -3.16 0.40 4.07
C TRP A 81 -1.97 -0.43 3.58
N ASP A 82 -1.33 -1.15 4.51
CA ASP A 82 -0.27 -2.10 4.23
C ASP A 82 -0.62 -3.49 4.78
N THR A 83 -0.08 -4.55 4.20
CA THR A 83 -0.30 -5.93 4.66
C THR A 83 0.50 -6.25 5.92
N ILE A 84 1.62 -5.59 6.14
CA ILE A 84 2.53 -5.82 7.25
C ILE A 84 2.33 -4.73 8.31
N GLU A 85 2.02 -5.13 9.54
CA GLU A 85 1.95 -4.25 10.70
C GLU A 85 3.34 -3.80 11.12
N SER A 86 4.24 -4.76 11.26
CA SER A 86 5.61 -4.50 11.68
C SER A 86 6.59 -5.55 11.17
N CYS A 87 7.82 -5.17 10.96
CA CYS A 87 8.89 -6.07 10.54
C CYS A 87 10.28 -5.52 10.89
N GLU A 88 11.28 -6.35 10.69
CA GLU A 88 12.68 -5.96 10.65
C GLU A 88 13.09 -5.80 9.18
N ARG A 89 13.64 -4.65 8.84
CA ARG A 89 14.13 -4.38 7.48
C ARG A 89 15.21 -3.32 7.49
N GLU A 90 16.28 -3.57 6.77
CA GLU A 90 17.29 -2.59 6.43
C GLU A 90 16.98 -1.99 5.05
N GLY A 91 16.88 -0.66 4.97
CA GLY A 91 16.50 0.05 3.74
C GLY A 91 15.01 -0.08 3.40
N SER A 92 14.68 -0.10 2.10
CA SER A 92 13.30 -0.05 1.61
C SER A 92 12.88 -1.24 0.73
N GLN A 93 13.77 -2.24 0.55
CA GLN A 93 13.51 -3.37 -0.33
C GLN A 93 12.69 -4.46 0.38
N ASP A 94 11.61 -4.90 -0.25
CA ASP A 94 10.74 -5.95 0.28
C ASP A 94 11.45 -7.30 0.50
N VAL A 95 12.45 -7.61 -0.33
CA VAL A 95 13.27 -8.84 -0.19
C VAL A 95 14.08 -8.90 1.11
N LYS A 96 14.29 -7.77 1.77
CA LYS A 96 14.99 -7.66 3.05
C LYS A 96 14.09 -7.73 4.27
N ILE A 97 12.78 -7.87 4.08
CA ILE A 97 11.81 -7.98 5.17
C ILE A 97 11.99 -9.31 5.91
N LYS A 98 12.10 -9.22 7.23
CA LYS A 98 12.22 -10.36 8.16
C LYS A 98 11.30 -10.18 9.34
N ASN A 99 10.90 -11.30 9.95
CA ASN A 99 10.13 -11.31 11.22
C ASN A 99 8.89 -10.41 11.15
N GLU A 100 8.12 -10.54 10.05
CA GLU A 100 6.94 -9.73 9.80
C GLU A 100 5.74 -10.18 10.63
N THR A 101 4.96 -9.21 11.09
CA THR A 101 3.64 -9.39 11.69
C THR A 101 2.61 -8.77 10.76
N ALA A 102 1.52 -9.48 10.47
CA ALA A 102 0.48 -9.01 9.56
C ALA A 102 -0.45 -7.99 10.24
N ASN A 103 -0.91 -7.01 9.47
CA ASN A 103 -2.03 -6.18 9.85
C ASN A 103 -3.35 -6.99 9.86
N GLN A 104 -4.31 -6.56 10.68
CA GLN A 104 -5.63 -7.20 10.81
C GLN A 104 -6.56 -6.84 9.63
N ILE A 105 -6.16 -7.22 8.41
CA ILE A 105 -6.91 -6.93 7.18
C ILE A 105 -8.31 -7.57 7.21
N PRO A 106 -8.49 -8.84 7.66
CA PRO A 106 -9.83 -9.45 7.74
C PRO A 106 -10.80 -8.62 8.59
N ASP A 107 -10.37 -8.17 9.77
CA ASP A 107 -11.19 -7.37 10.68
C ASP A 107 -11.56 -6.00 10.07
N LEU A 108 -10.62 -5.41 9.31
CA LEU A 108 -10.88 -4.15 8.61
C LEU A 108 -11.97 -4.33 7.56
N LEU A 109 -11.87 -5.38 6.76
CA LEU A 109 -12.82 -5.67 5.68
C LEU A 109 -14.21 -6.04 6.23
N GLU A 110 -14.28 -6.77 7.34
CA GLU A 110 -15.54 -7.08 8.02
C GLU A 110 -16.26 -5.81 8.49
N LYS A 111 -15.52 -4.85 9.04
CA LYS A 111 -16.06 -3.56 9.51
C LYS A 111 -16.44 -2.60 8.38
N HIS A 112 -15.96 -2.83 7.16
CA HIS A 112 -16.13 -1.93 6.00
C HIS A 112 -16.73 -2.69 4.82
N SER A 113 -17.97 -3.15 4.96
CA SER A 113 -18.69 -3.98 3.98
C SER A 113 -18.94 -3.30 2.61
N ASN A 114 -18.72 -1.99 2.50
CA ASN A 114 -18.80 -1.28 1.22
C ASN A 114 -17.61 -1.52 0.30
N ILE A 115 -16.52 -2.11 0.82
CA ILE A 115 -15.36 -2.47 0.00
C ILE A 115 -15.74 -3.64 -0.91
N LYS A 116 -15.58 -3.44 -2.21
CA LYS A 116 -15.97 -4.40 -3.26
C LYS A 116 -14.79 -5.18 -3.83
N ALA A 117 -13.57 -4.68 -3.66
CA ALA A 117 -12.35 -5.33 -4.14
C ALA A 117 -11.12 -4.86 -3.35
N VAL A 118 -10.10 -5.69 -3.33
CA VAL A 118 -8.79 -5.38 -2.74
C VAL A 118 -7.73 -5.42 -3.83
N PHE A 119 -6.97 -4.35 -3.94
CA PHE A 119 -5.88 -4.19 -4.89
C PHE A 119 -4.54 -4.26 -4.18
N CYS A 120 -3.64 -5.10 -4.66
CA CYS A 120 -2.31 -5.25 -4.08
C CYS A 120 -1.27 -4.55 -4.95
N ASN A 121 -0.61 -3.55 -4.37
CA ASN A 121 0.47 -2.81 -5.00
C ASN A 121 1.77 -3.64 -4.94
N GLY A 122 1.94 -4.53 -5.91
CA GLY A 122 3.11 -5.40 -6.05
C GLY A 122 2.95 -6.79 -5.44
N GLN A 123 3.90 -7.66 -5.76
CA GLN A 123 3.87 -9.09 -5.45
C GLN A 123 3.91 -9.38 -3.94
N LYS A 124 4.69 -8.63 -3.16
CA LYS A 124 4.82 -8.89 -1.72
C LYS A 124 3.49 -8.72 -1.00
N SER A 125 2.78 -7.61 -1.26
CA SER A 125 1.47 -7.38 -0.68
C SER A 125 0.45 -8.43 -1.12
N TYR A 126 0.47 -8.83 -2.39
CA TYR A 126 -0.42 -9.85 -2.91
C TYR A 126 -0.21 -11.21 -2.23
N LYS A 127 1.04 -11.69 -2.17
CA LYS A 127 1.36 -12.98 -1.52
C LYS A 127 0.99 -12.97 -0.04
N ASN A 128 1.28 -11.87 0.65
CA ASN A 128 0.93 -11.73 2.06
C ASN A 128 -0.59 -11.79 2.26
N LEU A 129 -1.36 -11.08 1.44
CA LEU A 129 -2.80 -11.04 1.55
C LEU A 129 -3.44 -12.40 1.27
N VAL A 130 -3.03 -13.07 0.19
CA VAL A 130 -3.54 -14.40 -0.16
C VAL A 130 -3.26 -15.41 0.96
N LYS A 131 -2.07 -15.36 1.54
CA LYS A 131 -1.71 -16.21 2.69
C LYS A 131 -2.57 -15.92 3.92
N LEU A 132 -2.88 -14.64 4.17
CA LEU A 132 -3.65 -14.21 5.34
C LEU A 132 -5.13 -14.58 5.23
N LEU A 133 -5.72 -14.42 4.05
CA LEU A 133 -7.16 -14.59 3.83
C LEU A 133 -7.56 -16.04 3.46
N GLY A 134 -6.63 -16.83 2.91
CA GLY A 134 -6.91 -18.18 2.44
C GLY A 134 -7.73 -18.23 1.16
N SER A 135 -8.17 -19.45 0.78
CA SER A 135 -8.86 -19.71 -0.49
C SER A 135 -10.35 -19.31 -0.52
N ASP A 136 -10.97 -19.19 0.64
CA ASP A 136 -12.43 -19.01 0.75
C ASP A 136 -12.86 -17.55 0.82
N PHE A 137 -11.90 -16.63 0.59
CA PHE A 137 -12.17 -15.21 0.61
C PHE A 137 -13.00 -14.78 -0.61
N HIS A 138 -14.09 -14.05 -0.39
CA HIS A 138 -15.13 -13.81 -1.39
C HIS A 138 -14.95 -12.53 -2.24
N LEU A 139 -14.12 -11.56 -1.79
CA LEU A 139 -13.88 -10.36 -2.57
C LEU A 139 -12.77 -10.58 -3.61
N PRO A 140 -12.86 -9.95 -4.78
CA PRO A 140 -11.77 -9.95 -5.75
C PRO A 140 -10.47 -9.40 -5.14
N ILE A 141 -9.38 -10.14 -5.30
CA ILE A 141 -8.03 -9.71 -4.95
C ILE A 141 -7.26 -9.53 -6.25
N ILE A 142 -6.85 -8.31 -6.54
CA ILE A 142 -6.23 -7.94 -7.82
C ILE A 142 -4.79 -7.52 -7.59
N LEU A 143 -3.86 -8.22 -8.24
CA LEU A 143 -2.47 -7.83 -8.28
C LEU A 143 -2.26 -6.70 -9.28
N LEU A 144 -1.67 -5.60 -8.83
CA LEU A 144 -1.23 -4.50 -9.67
C LEU A 144 0.31 -4.43 -9.70
N PRO A 145 0.89 -3.94 -10.81
CA PRO A 145 2.33 -3.72 -10.86
C PRO A 145 2.76 -2.71 -9.78
N SER A 146 3.85 -3.02 -9.09
CA SER A 146 4.37 -2.15 -8.03
C SER A 146 4.67 -0.74 -8.54
N THR A 147 4.27 0.25 -7.75
CA THR A 147 4.58 1.66 -8.01
C THR A 147 5.98 2.08 -7.57
N SER A 148 6.70 1.20 -6.87
CA SER A 148 8.08 1.42 -6.45
C SER A 148 9.00 1.75 -7.64
N PRO A 149 9.97 2.66 -7.46
CA PRO A 149 11.00 2.91 -8.48
C PRO A 149 11.87 1.70 -8.77
N LEU A 150 11.90 0.71 -7.88
CA LEU A 150 12.60 -0.57 -8.09
C LEU A 150 11.92 -1.48 -9.12
N HIS A 151 10.65 -1.25 -9.41
CA HIS A 151 9.90 -1.95 -10.46
C HIS A 151 9.94 -1.13 -11.75
N THR A 152 10.80 -1.50 -12.66
CA THR A 152 11.29 -0.68 -13.78
C THR A 152 10.43 -0.65 -15.05
N ILE A 153 9.21 -1.18 -15.03
CA ILE A 153 8.29 -1.03 -16.17
C ILE A 153 7.85 0.44 -16.33
N SER A 154 7.49 0.84 -17.55
CA SER A 154 7.12 2.22 -17.85
C SER A 154 5.90 2.70 -17.06
N PHE A 155 5.80 4.02 -16.87
CA PHE A 155 4.64 4.64 -16.25
C PHE A 155 3.35 4.33 -17.00
N ASP A 156 3.35 4.42 -18.32
CA ASP A 156 2.16 4.19 -19.15
C ASP A 156 1.63 2.75 -19.01
N LYS A 157 2.54 1.77 -18.94
CA LYS A 157 2.15 0.39 -18.71
C LYS A 157 1.58 0.17 -17.31
N LYS A 158 2.17 0.78 -16.29
CA LYS A 158 1.58 0.78 -14.94
C LYS A 158 0.19 1.42 -14.95
N LEU A 159 0.04 2.56 -15.61
CA LEU A 159 -1.23 3.28 -15.68
C LEU A 159 -2.33 2.43 -16.34
N GLU A 160 -2.01 1.73 -17.42
CA GLU A 160 -2.96 0.82 -18.09
C GLU A 160 -3.49 -0.25 -17.12
N ASP A 161 -2.60 -0.92 -16.41
CA ASP A 161 -2.99 -1.95 -15.44
C ASP A 161 -3.73 -1.38 -14.23
N TRP A 162 -3.33 -0.21 -13.75
CA TRP A 162 -3.96 0.45 -12.58
C TRP A 162 -5.37 0.95 -12.87
N LYS A 163 -5.73 1.22 -14.13
CA LYS A 163 -7.09 1.61 -14.54
C LYS A 163 -8.16 0.58 -14.19
N LYS A 164 -7.79 -0.67 -13.91
CA LYS A 164 -8.72 -1.69 -13.40
C LYS A 164 -9.46 -1.25 -12.13
N ILE A 165 -8.85 -0.36 -11.35
CA ILE A 165 -9.48 0.23 -10.15
C ILE A 165 -10.79 0.92 -10.49
N LEU A 166 -10.87 1.61 -11.64
CA LEU A 166 -12.03 2.39 -12.05
C LEU A 166 -13.32 1.55 -12.18
N GLU A 167 -13.19 0.26 -12.51
CA GLU A 167 -14.32 -0.67 -12.65
C GLU A 167 -15.06 -0.89 -11.31
N TYR A 168 -14.41 -0.66 -10.18
CA TYR A 168 -14.94 -0.91 -8.84
C TYR A 168 -15.35 0.37 -8.10
N LEU A 169 -15.13 1.53 -8.69
CA LEU A 169 -15.44 2.83 -8.07
C LEU A 169 -16.78 3.42 -8.52
N SER A 170 -17.37 2.88 -9.57
CA SER A 170 -18.69 3.27 -10.05
C SER A 170 -19.83 2.89 -9.07
#